data_c9b1691fec4ba481392d2806df07d3bf
#
_entry.id   c9b1691fec4ba481392d2806df07d3bf
#
_cell.length_a   1.000
_cell.length_b   1.000
_cell.length_c   1.000
_cell.angle_alpha   90.00
_cell.angle_beta   90.00
_cell.angle_gamma   90.00
#
_symmetry.space_group_name_H-M   'P 1'
#
loop_
_entity.id
_entity.type
_entity.pdbx_description
1 polymer ?
#
loop_
_entity_poly.entity_id
_entity_poly.type
_entity_poly.pdbx_seq_one_letter_code
_entity_poly.pdbx_strand_id
1 'polypeptide(L)'
;MLTLLVIPGTQSANACIMSEQLSRELRTETSPDLKRRRGIVALSLVASGSMSLIALYQMGIIKHLPEPPLPKLNADKVDASSEAYEKFAMPDAILGLGSYAATMSLAAIGVKNRAKEMPWVPIALAAKIAFDVANAAKLSIDQWTKHRAFCFWCLLAATATFAMAPLAWREAMSAVSAHRAAPASH
;
A
#
# COMPACT_ATOMS: atom_id res chain seq x y z
N MET A 1 -4.04 49.73 7.03
CA MET A 1 -4.17 48.57 7.92
C MET A 1 -5.56 47.98 7.65
N LEU A 2 -5.66 47.10 6.63
CA LEU A 2 -6.93 46.50 6.22
C LEU A 2 -7.03 45.14 6.90
N THR A 3 -7.85 45.02 7.93
CA THR A 3 -8.15 43.77 8.63
C THR A 3 -9.08 42.95 7.72
N LEU A 4 -8.56 41.91 7.08
CA LEU A 4 -9.35 40.92 6.36
C LEU A 4 -10.26 40.18 7.37
N LEU A 5 -11.54 40.52 7.36
CA LEU A 5 -12.58 39.80 8.08
C LEU A 5 -12.72 38.43 7.44
N VAL A 6 -12.12 37.40 8.07
CA VAL A 6 -12.33 35.99 7.70
C VAL A 6 -13.71 35.60 8.21
N ILE A 7 -14.67 35.47 7.29
CA ILE A 7 -16.04 35.04 7.58
C ILE A 7 -16.01 33.51 7.80
N PRO A 8 -16.32 32.97 8.99
CA PRO A 8 -16.19 31.53 9.31
C PRO A 8 -17.04 30.59 8.45
N GLY A 9 -18.11 31.12 7.81
CA GLY A 9 -19.02 30.33 6.96
C GLY A 9 -18.49 29.98 5.58
N THR A 10 -17.53 30.74 5.03
CA THR A 10 -17.00 30.50 3.68
C THR A 10 -15.97 29.38 3.63
N GLN A 11 -15.23 29.13 4.71
CA GLN A 11 -14.27 28.02 4.78
C GLN A 11 -14.98 26.67 4.84
N SER A 12 -16.08 26.55 5.59
CA SER A 12 -16.85 25.31 5.68
C SER A 12 -17.55 24.96 4.35
N ALA A 13 -18.08 25.95 3.64
CA ALA A 13 -18.72 25.76 2.35
C ALA A 13 -17.69 25.32 1.28
N ASN A 14 -16.52 25.95 1.22
CA ASN A 14 -15.46 25.58 0.29
C ASN A 14 -14.89 24.19 0.58
N ALA A 15 -14.74 23.82 1.85
CA ALA A 15 -14.30 22.46 2.25
C ALA A 15 -15.35 21.40 1.85
N CYS A 16 -16.64 21.69 2.00
CA CYS A 16 -17.72 20.80 1.57
C CYS A 16 -17.72 20.58 0.07
N ILE A 17 -17.64 21.65 -0.73
CA ILE A 17 -17.59 21.58 -2.21
C ILE A 17 -16.37 20.79 -2.66
N MET A 18 -15.21 21.03 -2.05
CA MET A 18 -13.96 20.31 -2.38
C MET A 18 -14.05 18.82 -2.05
N SER A 19 -14.67 18.45 -0.92
CA SER A 19 -14.86 17.05 -0.55
C SER A 19 -15.84 16.31 -1.46
N GLU A 20 -16.92 16.96 -1.90
CA GLU A 20 -17.86 16.40 -2.87
C GLU A 20 -17.21 16.21 -4.24
N GLN A 21 -16.42 17.17 -4.68
CA GLN A 21 -15.68 17.07 -5.93
C GLN A 21 -14.68 15.92 -5.88
N LEU A 22 -13.88 15.82 -4.81
CA LEU A 22 -12.92 14.73 -4.61
C LEU A 22 -13.62 13.36 -4.60
N SER A 23 -14.74 13.24 -3.88
CA SER A 23 -15.54 12.02 -3.83
C SER A 23 -16.02 11.61 -5.23
N ARG A 24 -16.54 12.55 -6.01
CA ARG A 24 -17.00 12.33 -7.38
C ARG A 24 -15.85 11.90 -8.29
N GLU A 25 -14.72 12.61 -8.26
CA GLU A 25 -13.53 12.30 -9.06
C GLU A 25 -13.01 10.88 -8.74
N LEU A 26 -12.83 10.54 -7.46
CA LEU A 26 -12.31 9.22 -7.08
C LEU A 26 -13.26 8.07 -7.42
N ARG A 27 -14.57 8.30 -7.47
CA ARG A 27 -15.57 7.24 -7.72
C ARG A 27 -15.94 7.08 -9.19
N THR A 28 -16.06 8.17 -9.94
CA THR A 28 -16.64 8.14 -11.29
C THR A 28 -15.64 8.44 -12.39
N GLU A 29 -14.61 9.22 -12.13
CA GLU A 29 -13.60 9.58 -13.14
C GLU A 29 -12.77 8.39 -13.59
N THR A 30 -12.42 8.38 -14.87
CA THR A 30 -11.64 7.30 -15.49
C THR A 30 -10.39 7.88 -16.13
N SER A 31 -9.32 8.00 -15.35
CA SER A 31 -7.99 8.31 -15.86
C SER A 31 -7.06 7.11 -15.71
N PRO A 32 -5.99 7.00 -16.52
CA PRO A 32 -5.02 5.91 -16.38
C PRO A 32 -4.41 5.86 -14.98
N ASP A 33 -4.10 7.00 -14.38
CA ASP A 33 -3.49 7.06 -13.05
C ASP A 33 -4.49 6.66 -11.95
N LEU A 34 -5.76 7.07 -12.03
CA LEU A 34 -6.79 6.61 -11.11
C LEU A 34 -7.04 5.11 -11.21
N LYS A 35 -7.01 4.53 -12.42
CA LYS A 35 -7.11 3.07 -12.58
C LYS A 35 -5.94 2.35 -11.89
N ARG A 36 -4.71 2.84 -12.04
CA ARG A 36 -3.52 2.29 -11.37
C ARG A 36 -3.64 2.38 -9.85
N ARG A 37 -4.05 3.55 -9.33
CA ARG A 37 -4.27 3.77 -7.89
C ARG A 37 -5.32 2.83 -7.31
N ARG A 38 -6.45 2.65 -7.99
CA ARG A 38 -7.50 1.68 -7.61
C ARG A 38 -6.95 0.25 -7.61
N GLY A 39 -6.13 -0.11 -8.60
CA GLY A 39 -5.43 -1.40 -8.65
C GLY A 39 -4.50 -1.59 -7.46
N ILE A 40 -3.72 -0.57 -7.09
CA ILE A 40 -2.84 -0.61 -5.90
C ILE A 40 -3.66 -0.81 -4.62
N VAL A 41 -4.77 -0.08 -4.45
CA VAL A 41 -5.66 -0.23 -3.29
C VAL A 41 -6.25 -1.64 -3.24
N ALA A 42 -6.75 -2.16 -4.36
CA ALA A 42 -7.32 -3.52 -4.42
C ALA A 42 -6.28 -4.60 -4.07
N LEU A 43 -5.07 -4.51 -4.62
CA LEU A 43 -3.97 -5.43 -4.31
C LEU A 43 -3.52 -5.31 -2.84
N SER A 44 -3.49 -4.09 -2.28
CA SER A 44 -3.19 -3.88 -0.86
C SER A 44 -4.26 -4.49 0.05
N LEU A 45 -5.54 -4.45 -0.34
CA LEU A 45 -6.62 -5.12 0.40
C LEU A 45 -6.47 -6.65 0.37
N VAL A 46 -6.08 -7.23 -0.76
CA VAL A 46 -5.78 -8.67 -0.85
C VAL A 46 -4.62 -9.03 0.08
N ALA A 47 -3.53 -8.28 0.03
CA ALA A 47 -2.38 -8.48 0.90
C ALA A 47 -2.71 -8.28 2.38
N SER A 48 -3.52 -7.26 2.72
CA SER A 48 -4.00 -7.03 4.08
C SER A 48 -4.88 -8.18 4.59
N GLY A 49 -5.75 -8.74 3.73
CA GLY A 49 -6.54 -9.93 4.07
C GLY A 49 -5.66 -11.12 4.41
N SER A 50 -4.60 -11.36 3.62
CA SER A 50 -3.60 -12.40 3.91
C SER A 50 -2.90 -12.16 5.24
N MET A 51 -2.41 -10.95 5.49
CA MET A 51 -1.75 -10.59 6.76
C MET A 51 -2.71 -10.69 7.95
N SER A 52 -3.99 -10.38 7.76
CA SER A 52 -5.00 -10.53 8.83
C SER A 52 -5.16 -11.98 9.27
N LEU A 53 -5.21 -12.92 8.32
CA LEU A 53 -5.28 -14.35 8.66
C LEU A 53 -4.02 -14.82 9.40
N ILE A 54 -2.84 -14.42 8.93
CA ILE A 54 -1.58 -14.74 9.60
C ILE A 54 -1.55 -14.13 11.01
N ALA A 55 -1.99 -12.88 11.16
CA ALA A 55 -2.05 -12.22 12.47
C ALA A 55 -2.98 -12.95 13.44
N LEU A 56 -4.14 -13.45 13.00
CA LEU A 56 -5.03 -14.27 13.83
C LEU A 56 -4.36 -15.54 14.33
N TYR A 57 -3.53 -16.17 13.49
CA TYR A 57 -2.75 -17.33 13.87
C TYR A 57 -1.62 -16.95 14.84
N GLN A 58 -0.84 -15.96 14.53
CA GLN A 58 0.28 -15.50 15.35
C GLN A 58 -0.16 -14.98 16.74
N MET A 59 -1.38 -14.46 16.85
CA MET A 59 -2.00 -14.05 18.11
C MET A 59 -2.73 -15.21 18.84
N GLY A 60 -2.70 -16.43 18.30
CA GLY A 60 -3.30 -17.60 18.90
C GLY A 60 -4.84 -17.65 18.87
N ILE A 61 -5.48 -16.81 18.06
CA ILE A 61 -6.95 -16.78 17.88
C ILE A 61 -7.39 -18.01 17.08
N ILE A 62 -6.63 -18.36 16.04
CA ILE A 62 -6.81 -19.61 15.29
C ILE A 62 -5.62 -20.53 15.52
N LYS A 63 -5.86 -21.83 15.52
CA LYS A 63 -4.81 -22.84 15.82
C LYS A 63 -4.02 -23.28 14.60
N HIS A 64 -4.60 -23.15 13.42
CA HIS A 64 -4.01 -23.55 12.15
C HIS A 64 -4.40 -22.58 11.06
N LEU A 65 -3.47 -22.29 10.14
CA LEU A 65 -3.76 -21.49 8.96
C LEU A 65 -4.44 -22.36 7.89
N PRO A 66 -5.61 -21.95 7.38
CA PRO A 66 -6.25 -22.66 6.27
C PRO A 66 -5.42 -22.48 4.99
N GLU A 67 -4.89 -23.57 4.44
CA GLU A 67 -4.14 -23.54 3.18
C GLU A 67 -4.45 -24.76 2.31
N PRO A 68 -4.25 -24.65 0.97
CA PRO A 68 -4.43 -25.78 0.08
C PRO A 68 -3.46 -26.94 0.43
N PRO A 69 -3.86 -28.21 0.31
CA PRO A 69 -3.00 -29.34 0.58
C PRO A 69 -2.00 -29.58 -0.58
N LEU A 70 -1.08 -28.66 -0.76
CA LEU A 70 -0.05 -28.74 -1.80
C LEU A 70 1.31 -29.09 -1.19
N PRO A 71 2.15 -29.86 -1.92
CA PRO A 71 3.48 -30.21 -1.44
C PRO A 71 4.32 -28.94 -1.20
N LYS A 72 5.05 -28.91 -0.08
CA LYS A 72 5.89 -27.80 0.40
C LYS A 72 5.14 -26.59 0.95
N LEU A 73 3.82 -26.56 0.99
CA LEU A 73 3.07 -25.58 1.78
C LEU A 73 2.98 -26.06 3.23
N ASN A 74 3.34 -25.19 4.15
CA ASN A 74 3.17 -25.38 5.59
C ASN A 74 3.25 -24.00 6.26
N ALA A 75 2.13 -23.29 6.24
CA ALA A 75 2.02 -21.94 6.78
C ALA A 75 2.29 -21.93 8.29
N ASP A 76 1.79 -22.92 9.03
CA ASP A 76 2.03 -23.02 10.49
C ASP A 76 3.51 -23.07 10.82
N LYS A 77 4.30 -23.82 10.04
CA LYS A 77 5.76 -23.91 10.24
C LYS A 77 6.48 -22.59 9.97
N VAL A 78 6.05 -21.86 8.96
CA VAL A 78 6.68 -20.59 8.56
C VAL A 78 6.32 -19.49 9.57
N ASP A 79 5.02 -19.33 9.85
CA ASP A 79 4.49 -18.19 10.59
C ASP A 79 4.55 -18.36 12.12
N ALA A 80 4.86 -19.57 12.63
CA ALA A 80 5.20 -19.82 14.04
C ALA A 80 6.71 -19.74 14.32
N SER A 81 7.53 -19.41 13.34
CA SER A 81 8.99 -19.33 13.55
C SER A 81 9.36 -18.15 14.45
N SER A 82 10.48 -18.25 15.16
CA SER A 82 10.98 -17.16 16.01
C SER A 82 11.24 -15.87 15.24
N GLU A 83 11.62 -15.99 13.97
CA GLU A 83 11.87 -14.84 13.08
C GLU A 83 10.61 -14.01 12.81
N ALA A 84 9.42 -14.62 12.86
CA ALA A 84 8.15 -13.91 12.68
C ALA A 84 7.84 -12.94 13.84
N TYR A 85 8.54 -13.05 14.98
CA TYR A 85 8.36 -12.20 16.16
C TYR A 85 9.61 -11.37 16.50
N GLU A 86 10.68 -11.49 15.72
CA GLU A 86 11.96 -10.86 16.03
C GLU A 86 11.90 -9.33 15.94
N LYS A 87 11.14 -8.79 14.99
CA LYS A 87 11.06 -7.35 14.79
C LYS A 87 10.15 -6.69 15.84
N PHE A 88 10.73 -5.82 16.65
CA PHE A 88 10.01 -5.05 17.68
C PHE A 88 9.26 -5.91 18.71
N ALA A 89 9.63 -7.18 18.89
CA ALA A 89 8.93 -8.12 19.76
C ALA A 89 7.42 -8.22 19.47
N MET A 90 7.03 -8.15 18.19
CA MET A 90 5.64 -8.24 17.76
C MET A 90 5.50 -9.12 16.51
N PRO A 91 4.30 -9.69 16.27
CA PRO A 91 4.02 -10.47 15.08
C PRO A 91 4.29 -9.67 13.80
N ASP A 92 5.03 -10.25 12.86
CA ASP A 92 5.39 -9.58 11.59
C ASP A 92 4.19 -9.31 10.69
N ALA A 93 3.13 -10.11 10.80
CA ALA A 93 1.87 -9.86 10.09
C ALA A 93 1.21 -8.54 10.52
N ILE A 94 1.32 -8.13 11.79
CA ILE A 94 0.83 -6.83 12.27
C ILE A 94 1.63 -5.69 11.64
N LEU A 95 2.96 -5.84 11.51
CA LEU A 95 3.80 -4.88 10.79
C LEU A 95 3.41 -4.81 9.31
N GLY A 96 3.13 -5.97 8.70
CA GLY A 96 2.62 -6.07 7.32
C GLY A 96 1.31 -5.31 7.12
N LEU A 97 0.34 -5.46 8.04
CA LEU A 97 -0.92 -4.72 8.01
C LEU A 97 -0.69 -3.20 8.04
N GLY A 98 0.16 -2.72 8.95
CA GLY A 98 0.54 -1.31 9.02
C GLY A 98 1.19 -0.82 7.72
N SER A 99 2.05 -1.65 7.12
CA SER A 99 2.71 -1.36 5.84
C SER A 99 1.69 -1.20 4.71
N TYR A 100 0.74 -2.12 4.54
CA TYR A 100 -0.30 -2.02 3.52
C TYR A 100 -1.28 -0.89 3.78
N ALA A 101 -1.60 -0.56 5.04
CA ALA A 101 -2.39 0.61 5.38
C ALA A 101 -1.71 1.91 4.92
N ALA A 102 -0.41 2.05 5.12
CA ALA A 102 0.37 3.17 4.61
C ALA A 102 0.36 3.23 3.07
N THR A 103 0.46 2.09 2.38
CA THR A 103 0.36 2.03 0.91
C THR A 103 -1.01 2.50 0.41
N MET A 104 -2.09 2.01 1.03
CA MET A 104 -3.46 2.44 0.70
C MET A 104 -3.66 3.93 0.94
N SER A 105 -3.15 4.47 2.05
CA SER A 105 -3.22 5.90 2.37
C SER A 105 -2.51 6.73 1.30
N LEU A 106 -1.27 6.39 0.94
CA LEU A 106 -0.53 7.07 -0.12
C LEU A 106 -1.21 6.94 -1.49
N ALA A 107 -1.83 5.80 -1.79
CA ALA A 107 -2.59 5.61 -3.03
C ALA A 107 -3.87 6.44 -3.05
N ALA A 108 -4.52 6.67 -1.90
CA ALA A 108 -5.77 7.42 -1.79
C ALA A 108 -5.57 8.94 -1.80
N ILE A 109 -4.42 9.45 -1.34
CA ILE A 109 -4.16 10.90 -1.24
C ILE A 109 -4.18 11.57 -2.61
N GLY A 110 -4.84 12.73 -2.68
CA GLY A 110 -4.80 13.68 -3.80
C GLY A 110 -5.81 13.43 -4.90
N VAL A 111 -6.06 14.51 -5.65
CA VAL A 111 -6.97 14.56 -6.81
C VAL A 111 -6.43 13.79 -8.02
N LYS A 112 -7.20 13.69 -9.10
CA LYS A 112 -6.84 12.95 -10.33
C LYS A 112 -5.50 13.36 -10.93
N ASN A 113 -5.14 14.65 -10.84
CA ASN A 113 -3.92 15.22 -11.44
C ASN A 113 -2.77 15.35 -10.45
N ARG A 114 -2.76 14.58 -9.36
CA ARG A 114 -1.74 14.72 -8.29
C ARG A 114 -0.29 14.58 -8.77
N ALA A 115 -0.06 13.90 -9.89
CA ALA A 115 1.28 13.80 -10.48
C ALA A 115 1.86 15.17 -10.88
N LYS A 116 0.98 16.16 -11.18
CA LYS A 116 1.36 17.55 -11.48
C LYS A 116 1.29 18.46 -10.26
N GLU A 117 0.26 18.30 -9.44
CA GLU A 117 -0.04 19.17 -8.29
C GLU A 117 0.74 18.81 -7.03
N MET A 118 0.99 17.50 -6.82
CA MET A 118 1.65 16.94 -5.65
C MET A 118 2.64 15.83 -6.06
N PRO A 119 3.69 16.13 -6.86
CA PRO A 119 4.56 15.11 -7.48
C PRO A 119 5.29 14.23 -6.45
N TRP A 120 5.47 14.70 -5.24
CA TRP A 120 6.10 13.95 -4.16
C TRP A 120 5.27 12.71 -3.74
N VAL A 121 3.93 12.75 -3.85
CA VAL A 121 3.06 11.63 -3.41
C VAL A 121 3.26 10.37 -4.26
N PRO A 122 3.17 10.41 -5.61
CA PRO A 122 3.43 9.22 -6.42
C PRO A 122 4.89 8.75 -6.32
N ILE A 123 5.86 9.65 -6.09
CA ILE A 123 7.26 9.28 -5.86
C ILE A 123 7.40 8.53 -4.52
N ALA A 124 6.81 9.06 -3.44
CA ALA A 124 6.80 8.41 -2.13
C ALA A 124 6.11 7.04 -2.16
N LEU A 125 4.99 6.93 -2.88
CA LEU A 125 4.28 5.67 -3.07
C LEU A 125 5.16 4.64 -3.80
N ALA A 126 5.82 5.04 -4.88
CA ALA A 126 6.71 4.15 -5.63
C ALA A 126 7.93 3.71 -4.80
N ALA A 127 8.55 4.62 -4.07
CA ALA A 127 9.67 4.32 -3.17
C ALA A 127 9.25 3.34 -2.06
N LYS A 128 8.08 3.58 -1.46
CA LYS A 128 7.51 2.70 -0.45
C LYS A 128 7.23 1.30 -0.99
N ILE A 129 6.59 1.18 -2.16
CA ILE A 129 6.32 -0.12 -2.78
C ILE A 129 7.62 -0.83 -3.20
N ALA A 130 8.65 -0.11 -3.67
CA ALA A 130 9.95 -0.70 -3.95
C ALA A 130 10.60 -1.30 -2.69
N PHE A 131 10.48 -0.62 -1.55
CA PHE A 131 10.91 -1.15 -0.26
C PHE A 131 10.13 -2.41 0.12
N ASP A 132 8.81 -2.42 -0.05
CA ASP A 132 7.97 -3.60 0.24
C ASP A 132 8.31 -4.78 -0.67
N VAL A 133 8.58 -4.53 -1.96
CA VAL A 133 9.03 -5.55 -2.92
C VAL A 133 10.34 -6.20 -2.46
N ALA A 134 11.31 -5.40 -2.03
CA ALA A 134 12.58 -5.91 -1.52
C ALA A 134 12.38 -6.79 -0.27
N ASN A 135 11.52 -6.36 0.67
CA ASN A 135 11.18 -7.16 1.85
C ASN A 135 10.41 -8.44 1.48
N ALA A 136 9.42 -8.37 0.60
CA ALA A 136 8.66 -9.53 0.13
C ALA A 136 9.57 -10.56 -0.56
N ALA A 137 10.50 -10.11 -1.39
CA ALA A 137 11.50 -10.97 -2.02
C ALA A 137 12.39 -11.65 -0.99
N LYS A 138 12.94 -10.88 -0.03
CA LYS A 138 13.76 -11.42 1.06
C LYS A 138 13.00 -12.48 1.85
N LEU A 139 11.78 -12.19 2.31
CA LEU A 139 10.98 -13.12 3.09
C LEU A 139 10.62 -14.38 2.30
N SER A 140 10.33 -14.27 0.99
CA SER A 140 10.08 -15.43 0.14
C SER A 140 11.32 -16.32 0.00
N ILE A 141 12.52 -15.73 -0.10
CA ILE A 141 13.79 -16.47 -0.13
C ILE A 141 14.03 -17.14 1.23
N ASP A 142 13.79 -16.44 2.33
CA ASP A 142 13.97 -16.98 3.68
C ASP A 142 13.05 -18.20 3.94
N GLN A 143 11.81 -18.18 3.45
CA GLN A 143 10.89 -19.33 3.50
C GLN A 143 11.51 -20.59 2.86
N TRP A 144 12.14 -20.43 1.70
CA TRP A 144 12.80 -21.57 1.03
C TRP A 144 14.10 -21.98 1.68
N THR A 145 14.96 -21.04 2.02
CA THR A 145 16.32 -21.33 2.50
C THR A 145 16.34 -21.81 3.93
N LYS A 146 15.53 -21.22 4.80
CA LYS A 146 15.51 -21.50 6.23
C LYS A 146 14.46 -22.56 6.61
N HIS A 147 13.23 -22.40 6.13
CA HIS A 147 12.11 -23.25 6.54
C HIS A 147 11.89 -24.45 5.63
N ARG A 148 12.40 -24.42 4.37
CA ARG A 148 12.13 -25.43 3.34
C ARG A 148 10.62 -25.69 3.15
N ALA A 149 9.82 -24.68 3.42
CA ALA A 149 8.37 -24.66 3.30
C ALA A 149 7.93 -23.25 2.90
N PHE A 150 6.76 -23.14 2.31
CA PHE A 150 6.15 -21.88 1.96
C PHE A 150 4.83 -21.68 2.72
N CYS A 151 4.51 -20.44 3.06
CA CYS A 151 3.20 -20.03 3.52
C CYS A 151 2.40 -19.52 2.31
N PHE A 152 1.24 -20.14 2.06
CA PHE A 152 0.35 -19.72 0.97
C PHE A 152 -0.04 -18.24 1.07
N TRP A 153 -0.41 -17.78 2.25
CA TRP A 153 -0.85 -16.41 2.50
C TRP A 153 0.28 -15.40 2.33
N CYS A 154 1.49 -15.75 2.76
CA CYS A 154 2.68 -14.92 2.53
C CYS A 154 3.01 -14.80 1.05
N LEU A 155 2.90 -15.88 0.27
CA LEU A 155 3.12 -15.85 -1.17
C LEU A 155 2.04 -15.03 -1.89
N LEU A 156 0.79 -15.10 -1.43
CA LEU A 156 -0.31 -14.30 -1.97
C LEU A 156 -0.06 -12.80 -1.73
N ALA A 157 0.34 -12.43 -0.52
CA ALA A 157 0.71 -11.06 -0.19
C ALA A 157 1.93 -10.57 -0.99
N ALA A 158 2.96 -11.40 -1.12
CA ALA A 158 4.15 -11.09 -1.93
C ALA A 158 3.79 -10.88 -3.41
N THR A 159 2.95 -11.75 -3.98
CA THR A 159 2.48 -11.64 -5.37
C THR A 159 1.71 -10.33 -5.58
N ALA A 160 0.81 -9.99 -4.67
CA ALA A 160 0.10 -8.71 -4.71
C ALA A 160 1.08 -7.52 -4.64
N THR A 161 2.10 -7.60 -3.79
CA THR A 161 3.14 -6.56 -3.66
C THR A 161 3.94 -6.40 -4.95
N PHE A 162 4.38 -7.48 -5.58
CA PHE A 162 5.06 -7.43 -6.88
C PHE A 162 4.17 -6.84 -7.98
N ALA A 163 2.88 -7.16 -7.99
CA ALA A 163 1.93 -6.62 -8.96
C ALA A 163 1.67 -5.11 -8.79
N MET A 164 1.84 -4.56 -7.58
CA MET A 164 1.73 -3.12 -7.35
C MET A 164 2.90 -2.32 -7.94
N ALA A 165 4.10 -2.90 -8.05
CA ALA A 165 5.31 -2.20 -8.46
C ALA A 165 5.19 -1.52 -9.85
N PRO A 166 4.77 -2.19 -10.95
CA PRO A 166 4.64 -1.55 -12.25
C PRO A 166 3.53 -0.48 -12.27
N LEU A 167 2.51 -0.59 -11.42
CA LEU A 167 1.43 0.40 -11.33
C LEU A 167 1.95 1.71 -10.71
N ALA A 168 2.67 1.61 -9.60
CA ALA A 168 3.25 2.76 -8.91
C ALA A 168 4.37 3.42 -9.72
N TRP A 169 5.23 2.61 -10.35
CA TRP A 169 6.32 3.10 -11.18
C TRP A 169 5.85 4.02 -12.30
N ARG A 170 4.79 3.64 -13.02
CA ARG A 170 4.26 4.44 -14.13
C ARG A 170 3.73 5.79 -13.68
N GLU A 171 3.06 5.88 -12.55
CA GLU A 171 2.58 7.15 -12.01
C GLU A 171 3.75 8.03 -11.53
N ALA A 172 4.75 7.45 -10.86
CA ALA A 172 5.95 8.17 -10.44
C ALA A 172 6.73 8.75 -11.63
N MET A 173 6.88 8.00 -12.72
CA MET A 173 7.53 8.50 -13.94
C MET A 173 6.76 9.66 -14.56
N SER A 174 5.43 9.62 -14.54
CA SER A 174 4.59 10.74 -15.00
C SER A 174 4.81 12.00 -14.16
N ALA A 175 4.97 11.83 -12.82
CA ALA A 175 5.26 12.95 -11.92
C ALA A 175 6.65 13.56 -12.15
N VAL A 176 7.67 12.74 -12.34
CA VAL A 176 9.04 13.19 -12.64
C VAL A 176 9.08 13.95 -13.98
N SER A 177 8.39 13.42 -15.00
CA SER A 177 8.31 14.08 -16.32
C SER A 177 7.61 15.43 -16.25
N ALA A 178 6.51 15.51 -15.50
CA ALA A 178 5.77 16.76 -15.30
C ALA A 178 6.61 17.80 -14.56
N HIS A 179 7.39 17.38 -13.56
CA HIS A 179 8.26 18.29 -12.82
C HIS A 179 9.42 18.82 -13.66
N ARG A 180 9.99 18.00 -14.54
CA ARG A 180 11.05 18.43 -15.47
C ARG A 180 10.55 19.35 -16.58
N ALA A 181 9.28 19.25 -16.97
CA ALA A 181 8.67 20.09 -18.01
C ALA A 181 8.18 21.45 -17.48
N ALA A 182 8.08 21.62 -16.15
CA ALA A 182 7.75 22.90 -15.55
C ALA A 182 8.96 23.85 -15.70
N PRO A 183 8.84 25.00 -16.41
CA PRO A 183 9.95 25.97 -16.50
C PRO A 183 10.27 26.46 -15.10
N ALA A 184 11.58 26.56 -14.80
CA ALA A 184 12.07 27.21 -13.57
C ALA A 184 11.59 28.66 -13.59
N SER A 185 10.48 28.94 -12.88
CA SER A 185 10.03 30.30 -12.63
C SER A 185 10.98 30.94 -11.62
N HIS A 186 11.97 31.67 -12.12
CA HIS A 186 12.75 32.62 -11.34
C HIS A 186 11.98 33.91 -11.18
#